data_b82aabea3aa537e25f87b95a91e8da18
#
_entry.id   b82aabea3aa537e25f87b95a91e8da18
#
_cell.length_a   1.000
_cell.length_b   1.000
_cell.length_c   1.000
_cell.angle_alpha   90.00
_cell.angle_beta   90.00
_cell.angle_gamma   90.00
#
_symmetry.space_group_name_H-M   'P 1'
#
loop_
_entity.id
_entity.type
_entity.pdbx_description
1 polymer ?
#
loop_
_entity_poly.entity_id
_entity_poly.type
_entity_poly.pdbx_seq_one_letter_code
_entity_poly.pdbx_strand_id
1 'polypeptide(L)'
;MRHFDRRRWAGPGSENRYMNLIVRPSWRQRLPATALGLLLALPLAAPVSALEDASLQPSDRHAKISRLVTTLFEHSHYSQVDIDDDVSSEMLDRYIEAMDGNRHYFLASDIAEFEAYRTELDDVVKRGELDPVFEMYERYTVRTRERLNYAIALLDEEPDFTIDERYVFDRTETPWAVDEAELDEIWRKRVKNDGLSLVMTGKSWDETSELLRKRYERVLKRVDQINSDDVFEAFMNAYSHTLDPHSSYFSPRNSEEYRIQMSLSYDGIGASLQLQDDYIAVLNVIPGGPAAVDGSIKPNDRITAVGQGDDGQLVDVVGWRLDDVVELIRGPGGTTVRLQVLGAGAAPGSETNVIALIRDKIKLEAQAAQKERMEIQRGDQTLNIGVIQVPSFYQDYNARAAGADDYTSTTADVRRLIGELEEEGIDGLVLDLRNNGGGHLSEATSLTGLFIERGPVVQLRDTNGR
;
A
#
# COMPACT_ATOMS: atom_id res chain seq x y z
N MET A 1 30.22 -43.39 -22.17
CA MET A 1 31.12 -44.23 -21.38
C MET A 1 32.38 -43.47 -21.03
N ARG A 2 32.46 -42.95 -19.84
CA ARG A 2 33.67 -42.72 -19.03
C ARG A 2 33.21 -42.21 -17.67
N HIS A 3 33.38 -43.07 -16.67
CA HIS A 3 33.20 -42.80 -15.23
C HIS A 3 34.11 -41.66 -14.79
N PHE A 4 33.61 -40.73 -14.00
CA PHE A 4 34.43 -39.89 -13.13
C PHE A 4 34.07 -40.14 -11.65
N ASP A 5 35.12 -40.50 -10.97
CA ASP A 5 35.24 -41.05 -9.63
C ASP A 5 34.98 -39.97 -8.56
N ARG A 6 34.14 -40.33 -7.55
CA ARG A 6 33.96 -39.57 -6.32
C ARG A 6 35.10 -39.94 -5.39
N ARG A 7 35.99 -38.99 -5.08
CA ARG A 7 36.72 -39.02 -3.78
C ARG A 7 37.26 -37.67 -3.34
N ARG A 8 36.82 -37.28 -2.14
CA ARG A 8 37.50 -36.58 -1.02
C ARG A 8 37.96 -35.15 -1.22
N TRP A 9 37.26 -34.29 -0.49
CA TRP A 9 37.97 -33.33 0.36
C TRP A 9 37.25 -33.25 1.72
N ALA A 10 37.90 -33.78 2.77
CA ALA A 10 37.62 -33.53 4.17
C ALA A 10 38.69 -32.53 4.65
N GLY A 11 38.27 -31.41 5.19
CA GLY A 11 39.10 -30.40 5.85
C GLY A 11 38.45 -29.98 7.15
N PRO A 12 39.20 -29.54 8.17
CA PRO A 12 38.92 -29.81 9.57
C PRO A 12 37.93 -28.84 10.23
N GLY A 13 37.28 -29.35 11.30
CA GLY A 13 36.29 -28.67 12.10
C GLY A 13 36.82 -27.44 12.85
N SER A 14 35.91 -26.49 13.04
CA SER A 14 35.99 -25.49 14.08
C SER A 14 34.76 -25.61 14.97
N GLU A 15 34.98 -26.11 16.16
CA GLU A 15 34.01 -26.13 17.26
C GLU A 15 33.65 -24.69 17.65
N ASN A 16 32.39 -24.31 17.51
CA ASN A 16 31.86 -23.14 18.17
C ASN A 16 31.10 -23.56 19.42
N ARG A 17 31.78 -23.41 20.57
CA ARG A 17 31.18 -23.52 21.92
C ARG A 17 30.30 -22.29 22.14
N TYR A 18 28.99 -22.46 22.14
CA TYR A 18 28.08 -21.50 22.77
C TYR A 18 27.87 -21.89 24.23
N MET A 19 28.32 -21.01 25.08
CA MET A 19 28.25 -21.11 26.54
C MET A 19 26.83 -20.72 27.00
N ASN A 20 26.04 -21.70 27.42
CA ASN A 20 24.75 -21.50 28.08
C ASN A 20 24.98 -20.99 29.51
N LEU A 21 24.64 -19.73 29.75
CA LEU A 21 24.52 -19.16 31.09
C LEU A 21 23.07 -19.31 31.57
N ILE A 22 22.83 -20.36 32.36
CA ILE A 22 21.62 -20.53 33.14
C ILE A 22 21.79 -19.74 34.43
N VAL A 23 21.11 -18.61 34.60
CA VAL A 23 20.97 -17.91 35.87
C VAL A 23 19.66 -18.34 36.51
N ARG A 24 19.77 -19.09 37.61
CA ARG A 24 18.66 -19.38 38.53
C ARG A 24 18.60 -18.30 39.60
N PRO A 25 17.45 -17.66 39.87
CA PRO A 25 17.25 -16.94 41.11
C PRO A 25 16.53 -17.85 42.12
N SER A 26 17.24 -18.21 43.19
CA SER A 26 16.65 -18.66 44.44
C SER A 26 16.52 -17.43 45.34
N TRP A 27 15.32 -17.13 45.83
CA TRP A 27 15.13 -16.57 47.16
C TRP A 27 13.62 -16.57 47.48
N ARG A 28 13.29 -17.50 48.39
CA ARG A 28 12.02 -17.49 49.12
C ARG A 28 12.16 -16.51 50.28
N GLN A 29 11.34 -15.50 50.36
CA GLN A 29 11.02 -14.85 51.64
C GLN A 29 9.51 -14.84 51.84
N ARG A 30 9.13 -15.36 53.01
CA ARG A 30 7.76 -15.44 53.53
C ARG A 30 7.35 -14.08 54.05
N LEU A 31 6.17 -13.61 53.71
CA LEU A 31 5.49 -12.51 54.39
C LEU A 31 4.24 -13.02 55.12
N PRO A 32 3.95 -12.48 56.32
CA PRO A 32 2.80 -12.90 57.09
C PRO A 32 1.50 -12.22 56.61
N ALA A 33 0.40 -12.97 56.79
CA ALA A 33 -0.95 -12.51 56.58
C ALA A 33 -1.38 -11.55 57.70
N THR A 34 -2.04 -10.46 57.38
CA THR A 34 -3.27 -9.92 57.97
C THR A 34 -3.44 -8.46 57.58
N ALA A 35 -4.51 -8.17 56.81
CA ALA A 35 -5.38 -7.03 56.99
C ALA A 35 -6.53 -7.08 55.97
N LEU A 36 -7.70 -7.39 56.48
CA LEU A 36 -8.99 -7.33 55.80
C LEU A 36 -9.37 -5.85 55.58
N GLY A 37 -9.39 -5.41 54.33
CA GLY A 37 -9.85 -4.08 53.97
C GLY A 37 -10.87 -4.20 52.83
N LEU A 38 -12.12 -3.97 53.20
CA LEU A 38 -13.29 -3.88 52.31
C LEU A 38 -13.07 -2.69 51.36
N LEU A 39 -12.81 -2.89 50.09
CA LEU A 39 -12.81 -1.87 49.03
C LEU A 39 -14.02 -2.11 48.14
N LEU A 40 -14.97 -1.17 48.26
CA LEU A 40 -16.09 -1.01 47.33
C LEU A 40 -15.55 -0.91 45.89
N ALA A 41 -15.91 -1.86 45.05
CA ALA A 41 -15.72 -1.78 43.61
C ALA A 41 -16.76 -0.80 43.03
N LEU A 42 -16.35 0.43 42.78
CA LEU A 42 -17.02 1.33 41.85
C LEU A 42 -16.64 0.86 40.43
N PRO A 43 -17.60 0.66 39.52
CA PRO A 43 -17.26 0.46 38.12
C PRO A 43 -16.70 1.78 37.57
N LEU A 44 -15.41 1.86 37.31
CA LEU A 44 -14.85 2.87 36.44
C LEU A 44 -15.39 2.58 35.02
N ALA A 45 -16.48 3.26 34.67
CA ALA A 45 -16.82 3.45 33.27
C ALA A 45 -15.64 4.24 32.66
N ALA A 46 -14.81 3.56 31.88
CA ALA A 46 -13.88 4.24 31.01
C ALA A 46 -14.69 5.16 30.10
N PRO A 47 -14.33 6.44 29.95
CA PRO A 47 -14.97 7.28 28.97
C PRO A 47 -14.73 6.64 27.60
N VAL A 48 -15.81 6.39 26.87
CA VAL A 48 -15.77 6.24 25.42
C VAL A 48 -15.16 7.55 24.93
N SER A 49 -13.89 7.54 24.59
CA SER A 49 -13.25 8.66 23.92
C SER A 49 -14.06 8.90 22.66
N ALA A 50 -14.81 9.99 22.63
CA ALA A 50 -15.28 10.59 21.40
C ALA A 50 -14.07 10.65 20.47
N LEU A 51 -14.29 10.41 19.19
CA LEU A 51 -13.34 10.74 18.13
C LEU A 51 -13.00 12.22 18.28
N GLU A 52 -11.98 12.52 19.11
CA GLU A 52 -11.27 13.78 19.03
C GLU A 52 -10.73 13.86 17.62
N ASP A 53 -10.91 15.00 16.99
CA ASP A 53 -10.18 15.40 15.79
C ASP A 53 -8.71 15.04 16.02
N ALA A 54 -8.29 13.88 15.53
CA ALA A 54 -6.94 13.40 15.75
C ALA A 54 -6.05 14.33 14.93
N SER A 55 -5.53 15.37 15.59
CA SER A 55 -4.55 16.25 14.97
C SER A 55 -3.46 15.41 14.36
N LEU A 56 -3.13 15.66 13.08
CA LEU A 56 -2.04 15.00 12.39
C LEU A 56 -0.74 15.31 13.15
N GLN A 57 -0.19 14.34 13.85
CA GLN A 57 1.02 14.52 14.66
C GLN A 57 2.00 13.36 14.47
N PRO A 58 3.31 13.65 14.53
CA PRO A 58 4.31 12.58 14.49
C PRO A 58 4.24 11.72 15.75
N SER A 59 4.49 10.42 15.60
CA SER A 59 4.59 9.48 16.71
C SER A 59 6.05 9.16 17.04
N ASP A 60 6.29 8.63 18.26
CA ASP A 60 7.61 8.10 18.66
C ASP A 60 8.14 7.04 17.67
N ARG A 61 7.23 6.30 17.03
CA ARG A 61 7.59 5.32 15.99
C ARG A 61 8.13 6.01 14.76
N HIS A 62 7.48 7.07 14.27
CA HIS A 62 7.95 7.86 13.13
C HIS A 62 9.34 8.44 13.39
N ALA A 63 9.56 9.02 14.58
CA ALA A 63 10.86 9.55 15.00
C ALA A 63 11.98 8.48 14.97
N LYS A 64 11.69 7.27 15.43
CA LYS A 64 12.66 6.15 15.41
C LYS A 64 12.94 5.67 14.00
N ILE A 65 11.91 5.55 13.16
CA ILE A 65 12.05 5.12 11.77
C ILE A 65 12.84 6.15 10.98
N SER A 66 12.55 7.45 11.11
CA SER A 66 13.28 8.53 10.46
C SER A 66 14.79 8.42 10.71
N ARG A 67 15.20 8.33 11.99
CA ARG A 67 16.61 8.15 12.37
C ARG A 67 17.25 6.89 11.81
N LEU A 68 16.50 5.77 11.82
CA LEU A 68 16.99 4.50 11.28
C LEU A 68 17.20 4.58 9.76
N VAL A 69 16.24 5.13 9.03
CA VAL A 69 16.31 5.28 7.58
C VAL A 69 17.45 6.23 7.20
N THR A 70 17.59 7.37 7.89
CA THR A 70 18.71 8.29 7.68
C THR A 70 20.05 7.59 7.88
N THR A 71 20.22 6.82 8.96
CA THR A 71 21.43 6.03 9.20
C THR A 71 21.70 5.02 8.08
N LEU A 72 20.65 4.35 7.56
CA LEU A 72 20.79 3.42 6.42
C LEU A 72 21.21 4.15 5.15
N PHE A 73 20.67 5.33 4.89
CA PHE A 73 21.03 6.13 3.72
C PHE A 73 22.47 6.61 3.78
N GLU A 74 22.94 7.13 4.91
CA GLU A 74 24.33 7.58 5.08
C GLU A 74 25.35 6.44 4.95
N HIS A 75 25.02 5.22 5.40
CA HIS A 75 26.02 4.14 5.53
C HIS A 75 25.87 3.02 4.50
N SER A 76 24.69 2.82 3.94
CA SER A 76 24.37 1.63 3.13
C SER A 76 23.86 1.97 1.74
N HIS A 77 23.41 3.20 1.47
CA HIS A 77 22.92 3.58 0.16
C HIS A 77 24.09 3.64 -0.86
N TYR A 78 23.83 3.22 -2.09
CA TYR A 78 24.85 3.14 -3.14
C TYR A 78 25.49 4.51 -3.47
N SER A 79 24.71 5.59 -3.49
CA SER A 79 25.17 6.94 -3.81
C SER A 79 26.10 7.52 -2.75
N GLN A 80 26.03 7.06 -1.49
CA GLN A 80 26.84 7.57 -0.36
C GLN A 80 26.80 9.11 -0.27
N VAL A 81 25.61 9.70 -0.42
CA VAL A 81 25.40 11.14 -0.31
C VAL A 81 25.37 11.54 1.16
N ASP A 82 26.06 12.59 1.53
CA ASP A 82 25.92 13.22 2.84
C ASP A 82 24.53 13.86 2.94
N ILE A 83 23.85 13.63 4.04
CA ILE A 83 22.55 14.23 4.28
C ILE A 83 22.78 15.61 4.91
N ASP A 84 22.76 16.65 4.10
CA ASP A 84 23.13 18.03 4.44
C ASP A 84 22.08 19.05 3.97
N ASP A 85 22.39 20.33 4.03
CA ASP A 85 21.53 21.44 3.62
C ASP A 85 21.08 21.33 2.15
N ASP A 86 21.91 20.79 1.25
CA ASP A 86 21.56 20.61 -0.16
C ASP A 86 20.46 19.53 -0.29
N VAL A 87 20.60 18.41 0.42
CA VAL A 87 19.58 17.35 0.50
C VAL A 87 18.32 17.88 1.20
N SER A 88 18.48 18.68 2.26
CA SER A 88 17.37 19.35 2.94
C SER A 88 16.56 20.23 1.98
N SER A 89 17.25 21.04 1.19
CA SER A 89 16.60 21.89 0.18
C SER A 89 15.82 21.09 -0.85
N GLU A 90 16.37 19.98 -1.34
CA GLU A 90 15.68 19.10 -2.28
C GLU A 90 14.51 18.35 -1.64
N MET A 91 14.62 17.95 -0.35
CA MET A 91 13.50 17.37 0.39
C MET A 91 12.30 18.32 0.43
N LEU A 92 12.54 19.61 0.73
CA LEU A 92 11.48 20.62 0.78
C LEU A 92 10.78 20.76 -0.56
N ASP A 93 11.55 20.95 -1.64
CA ASP A 93 10.99 21.10 -2.98
C ASP A 93 10.15 19.91 -3.39
N ARG A 94 10.64 18.68 -3.19
CA ARG A 94 9.94 17.45 -3.49
C ARG A 94 8.68 17.25 -2.65
N TYR A 95 8.73 17.65 -1.37
CA TYR A 95 7.59 17.50 -0.48
C TYR A 95 6.48 18.49 -0.84
N ILE A 96 6.81 19.73 -1.16
CA ILE A 96 5.86 20.72 -1.69
C ILE A 96 5.27 20.24 -3.02
N GLU A 97 6.10 19.73 -3.94
CA GLU A 97 5.65 19.18 -5.21
C GLU A 97 4.71 17.98 -5.03
N ALA A 98 4.98 17.10 -4.07
CA ALA A 98 4.12 15.95 -3.77
C ALA A 98 2.74 16.38 -3.23
N MET A 99 2.66 17.47 -2.47
CA MET A 99 1.41 18.00 -1.94
C MET A 99 0.65 18.83 -2.99
N ASP A 100 1.30 19.75 -3.67
CA ASP A 100 0.67 20.72 -4.58
C ASP A 100 1.53 21.05 -5.82
N GLY A 101 2.03 20.05 -6.52
CA GLY A 101 2.86 20.24 -7.70
C GLY A 101 2.22 21.07 -8.81
N ASN A 102 0.88 21.08 -8.89
CA ASN A 102 0.15 21.89 -9.87
C ASN A 102 -0.33 23.26 -9.33
N ARG A 103 0.10 23.67 -8.15
CA ARG A 103 -0.10 24.99 -7.53
C ARG A 103 -1.56 25.44 -7.50
N HIS A 104 -2.42 24.54 -6.96
CA HIS A 104 -3.84 24.78 -6.83
C HIS A 104 -4.31 25.06 -5.40
N TYR A 105 -3.47 24.83 -4.40
CA TYR A 105 -3.87 24.88 -2.99
C TYR A 105 -3.10 25.94 -2.19
N PHE A 106 -1.77 25.90 -2.24
CA PHE A 106 -0.95 26.83 -1.48
C PHE A 106 -0.96 28.25 -2.04
N LEU A 107 -0.80 29.22 -1.13
CA LEU A 107 -0.50 30.60 -1.45
C LEU A 107 1.03 30.82 -1.44
N ALA A 108 1.49 31.87 -2.10
CA ALA A 108 2.89 32.28 -2.06
C ALA A 108 3.37 32.57 -0.62
N SER A 109 2.49 33.02 0.26
CA SER A 109 2.79 33.21 1.69
C SER A 109 3.03 31.90 2.43
N ASP A 110 2.28 30.80 2.11
CA ASP A 110 2.50 29.50 2.71
C ASP A 110 3.89 28.97 2.32
N ILE A 111 4.25 29.11 1.05
CA ILE A 111 5.58 28.72 0.56
C ILE A 111 6.70 29.54 1.23
N ALA A 112 6.49 30.85 1.41
CA ALA A 112 7.46 31.70 2.10
C ALA A 112 7.65 31.30 3.58
N GLU A 113 6.63 30.81 4.25
CA GLU A 113 6.73 30.23 5.60
C GLU A 113 7.54 28.92 5.58
N PHE A 114 7.34 28.06 4.58
CA PHE A 114 8.04 26.78 4.46
C PHE A 114 9.52 26.94 4.13
N GLU A 115 9.92 28.06 3.50
CA GLU A 115 11.33 28.39 3.23
C GLU A 115 12.19 28.42 4.51
N ALA A 116 11.60 28.63 5.68
CA ALA A 116 12.31 28.55 6.95
C ALA A 116 12.89 27.15 7.23
N TYR A 117 12.33 26.11 6.62
CA TYR A 117 12.76 24.72 6.80
C TYR A 117 13.77 24.25 5.74
N ARG A 118 14.14 25.12 4.77
CA ARG A 118 14.95 24.75 3.61
C ARG A 118 16.29 24.11 3.96
N THR A 119 16.92 24.53 5.04
CA THR A 119 18.21 24.01 5.52
C THR A 119 18.10 23.31 6.88
N GLU A 120 16.89 22.87 7.26
CA GLU A 120 16.63 22.28 8.57
C GLU A 120 16.14 20.83 8.48
N LEU A 121 15.62 20.40 7.30
CA LEU A 121 14.97 19.09 7.17
C LEU A 121 15.96 17.93 7.31
N ASP A 122 17.23 18.08 6.97
CA ASP A 122 18.28 17.10 7.22
C ASP A 122 18.49 16.86 8.73
N ASP A 123 18.51 17.92 9.52
CA ASP A 123 18.56 17.87 10.98
C ASP A 123 17.27 17.29 11.58
N VAL A 124 16.10 17.64 11.03
CA VAL A 124 14.78 17.11 11.41
C VAL A 124 14.78 15.60 11.27
N VAL A 125 15.22 15.02 10.15
CA VAL A 125 15.23 13.55 9.96
C VAL A 125 16.26 12.86 10.82
N LYS A 126 17.45 13.47 11.04
CA LYS A 126 18.51 12.95 11.90
C LYS A 126 18.09 12.91 13.38
N ARG A 127 17.35 13.91 13.85
CA ARG A 127 16.85 13.99 15.23
C ARG A 127 15.52 13.26 15.41
N GLY A 128 14.75 13.09 14.33
CA GLY A 128 13.39 12.56 14.36
C GLY A 128 12.38 13.56 14.94
N GLU A 129 12.65 14.85 14.81
CA GLU A 129 11.81 15.95 15.27
C GLU A 129 10.91 16.42 14.11
N LEU A 130 9.90 15.62 13.78
CA LEU A 130 9.13 15.71 12.54
C LEU A 130 7.99 16.75 12.56
N ASP A 131 7.86 17.54 13.61
CA ASP A 131 6.80 18.55 13.72
C ASP A 131 6.71 19.47 12.48
N PRO A 132 7.83 20.00 11.91
CA PRO A 132 7.78 20.84 10.70
C PRO A 132 7.12 20.15 9.51
N VAL A 133 7.33 18.83 9.36
CA VAL A 133 6.75 18.03 8.28
C VAL A 133 5.24 17.97 8.41
N PHE A 134 4.76 17.76 9.62
CA PHE A 134 3.33 17.66 9.92
C PHE A 134 2.64 19.03 9.85
N GLU A 135 3.29 20.10 10.28
CA GLU A 135 2.79 21.47 10.14
C GLU A 135 2.56 21.87 8.67
N MET A 136 3.51 21.55 7.78
CA MET A 136 3.35 21.77 6.33
C MET A 136 2.17 20.98 5.77
N TYR A 137 2.02 19.72 6.17
CA TYR A 137 0.91 18.89 5.69
C TYR A 137 -0.44 19.32 6.25
N GLU A 138 -0.51 19.76 7.50
CA GLU A 138 -1.71 20.34 8.08
C GLU A 138 -2.14 21.59 7.30
N ARG A 139 -1.20 22.47 6.94
CA ARG A 139 -1.48 23.63 6.08
C ARG A 139 -2.07 23.19 4.73
N TYR A 140 -1.49 22.18 4.11
CA TYR A 140 -2.03 21.58 2.88
C TYR A 140 -3.47 21.09 3.05
N THR A 141 -3.74 20.39 4.13
CA THR A 141 -5.08 19.86 4.44
C THR A 141 -6.09 20.98 4.61
N VAL A 142 -5.75 22.02 5.35
CA VAL A 142 -6.62 23.22 5.54
C VAL A 142 -6.89 23.88 4.18
N ARG A 143 -5.86 24.17 3.40
CA ARG A 143 -6.02 24.80 2.08
C ARG A 143 -6.83 23.94 1.12
N THR A 144 -6.64 22.65 1.12
CA THR A 144 -7.40 21.73 0.27
C THR A 144 -8.89 21.73 0.64
N ARG A 145 -9.23 21.71 1.95
CA ARG A 145 -10.63 21.81 2.40
C ARG A 145 -11.27 23.14 1.97
N GLU A 146 -10.57 24.26 2.16
CA GLU A 146 -11.04 25.58 1.74
C GLU A 146 -11.37 25.60 0.24
N ARG A 147 -10.45 25.12 -0.57
CA ARG A 147 -10.60 25.10 -2.04
C ARG A 147 -11.71 24.17 -2.54
N LEU A 148 -11.84 22.99 -1.95
CA LEU A 148 -12.90 22.05 -2.32
C LEU A 148 -14.29 22.57 -1.90
N ASN A 149 -14.41 23.16 -0.72
CA ASN A 149 -15.67 23.79 -0.28
C ASN A 149 -16.04 24.96 -1.18
N TYR A 150 -15.08 25.78 -1.58
CA TYR A 150 -15.29 26.87 -2.54
C TYR A 150 -15.74 26.32 -3.92
N ALA A 151 -15.09 25.28 -4.41
CA ALA A 151 -15.47 24.62 -5.67
C ALA A 151 -16.90 24.05 -5.61
N ILE A 152 -17.28 23.43 -4.48
CA ILE A 152 -18.64 22.90 -4.27
C ILE A 152 -19.67 24.04 -4.29
N ALA A 153 -19.37 25.16 -3.64
CA ALA A 153 -20.27 26.33 -3.63
C ALA A 153 -20.49 26.94 -5.03
N LEU A 154 -19.45 26.94 -5.88
CA LEU A 154 -19.55 27.40 -7.27
C LEU A 154 -20.50 26.57 -8.13
N LEU A 155 -20.82 25.34 -7.74
CA LEU A 155 -21.73 24.47 -8.50
C LEU A 155 -23.22 24.82 -8.33
N ASP A 156 -23.55 25.71 -7.40
CA ASP A 156 -24.94 26.16 -7.18
C ASP A 156 -25.44 27.04 -8.30
N GLU A 157 -24.56 27.64 -9.10
CA GLU A 157 -24.88 28.46 -10.26
C GLU A 157 -24.21 27.95 -11.53
N GLU A 158 -24.94 27.95 -12.65
CA GLU A 158 -24.37 27.57 -13.96
C GLU A 158 -23.37 28.63 -14.43
N PRO A 159 -22.13 28.27 -14.74
CA PRO A 159 -21.16 29.20 -15.29
C PRO A 159 -21.58 29.71 -16.64
N ASP A 160 -21.32 31.00 -16.93
CA ASP A 160 -21.52 31.50 -18.29
C ASP A 160 -20.46 30.98 -19.26
N PHE A 161 -20.83 29.94 -20.00
CA PHE A 161 -19.95 29.30 -20.98
C PHE A 161 -19.76 30.13 -22.26
N THR A 162 -20.45 31.25 -22.42
CA THR A 162 -20.27 32.14 -23.58
C THR A 162 -19.08 33.09 -23.43
N ILE A 163 -18.60 33.28 -22.22
CA ILE A 163 -17.42 34.10 -21.94
C ILE A 163 -16.17 33.38 -22.44
N ASP A 164 -15.46 34.00 -23.40
CA ASP A 164 -14.17 33.53 -23.90
C ASP A 164 -13.06 33.83 -22.89
N GLU A 165 -12.63 32.79 -22.16
CA GLU A 165 -11.56 32.86 -21.19
C GLU A 165 -10.66 31.61 -21.26
N ARG A 166 -9.44 31.72 -20.73
CA ARG A 166 -8.46 30.63 -20.75
C ARG A 166 -8.28 30.05 -19.36
N TYR A 167 -8.27 28.71 -19.28
CA TYR A 167 -7.83 27.95 -18.12
C TYR A 167 -6.45 27.35 -18.40
N VAL A 168 -5.51 27.56 -17.49
CA VAL A 168 -4.16 26.97 -17.53
C VAL A 168 -4.25 25.64 -16.81
N PHE A 169 -4.21 24.56 -17.57
CA PHE A 169 -4.32 23.19 -17.04
C PHE A 169 -3.03 22.75 -16.32
N ASP A 170 -1.88 22.95 -16.96
CA ASP A 170 -0.57 22.69 -16.38
C ASP A 170 -0.04 23.98 -15.75
N ARG A 171 0.03 23.98 -14.44
CA ARG A 171 0.48 25.12 -13.63
C ARG A 171 1.82 24.89 -12.94
N THR A 172 2.50 23.78 -13.22
CA THR A 172 3.77 23.39 -12.57
C THR A 172 4.83 24.49 -12.61
N GLU A 173 4.87 25.29 -13.73
CA GLU A 173 5.83 26.38 -13.91
C GLU A 173 5.23 27.79 -13.65
N THR A 174 3.94 27.89 -13.22
CA THR A 174 3.33 29.18 -12.94
C THR A 174 3.68 29.66 -11.52
N PRO A 175 3.71 30.97 -11.20
CA PRO A 175 3.85 31.42 -9.82
C PRO A 175 2.72 30.89 -8.92
N TRP A 176 3.00 30.75 -7.64
CA TRP A 176 1.99 30.53 -6.62
C TRP A 176 1.05 31.72 -6.55
N ALA A 177 -0.23 31.47 -6.26
CA ALA A 177 -1.20 32.56 -6.09
C ALA A 177 -0.77 33.48 -4.95
N VAL A 178 -0.82 34.79 -5.16
CA VAL A 178 -0.34 35.76 -4.18
C VAL A 178 -1.33 35.98 -3.04
N ASP A 179 -2.64 35.73 -3.32
CA ASP A 179 -3.73 35.86 -2.35
C ASP A 179 -4.90 34.92 -2.66
N GLU A 180 -5.88 34.92 -1.77
CA GLU A 180 -7.07 34.09 -1.93
C GLU A 180 -7.91 34.49 -3.16
N ALA A 181 -7.93 35.77 -3.54
CA ALA A 181 -8.71 36.24 -4.68
C ALA A 181 -8.16 35.69 -6.01
N GLU A 182 -6.84 35.63 -6.15
CA GLU A 182 -6.20 34.99 -7.32
C GLU A 182 -6.47 33.48 -7.30
N LEU A 183 -6.38 32.84 -6.14
CA LEU A 183 -6.64 31.41 -6.01
C LEU A 183 -8.11 31.07 -6.29
N ASP A 184 -9.05 31.91 -5.85
CA ASP A 184 -10.47 31.82 -6.16
C ASP A 184 -10.73 31.87 -7.67
N GLU A 185 -10.07 32.78 -8.38
CA GLU A 185 -10.20 32.89 -9.83
C GLU A 185 -9.63 31.65 -10.56
N ILE A 186 -8.53 31.08 -10.07
CA ILE A 186 -7.98 29.82 -10.58
C ILE A 186 -9.01 28.70 -10.41
N TRP A 187 -9.62 28.58 -9.24
CA TRP A 187 -10.60 27.54 -8.96
C TRP A 187 -11.93 27.78 -9.68
N ARG A 188 -12.37 29.03 -9.82
CA ARG A 188 -13.55 29.35 -10.65
C ARG A 188 -13.37 28.87 -12.09
N LYS A 189 -12.22 29.14 -12.69
CA LYS A 189 -11.91 28.67 -14.06
C LYS A 189 -11.80 27.16 -14.12
N ARG A 190 -11.23 26.52 -13.11
CA ARG A 190 -11.15 25.06 -13.00
C ARG A 190 -12.53 24.42 -12.98
N VAL A 191 -13.42 24.89 -12.10
CA VAL A 191 -14.81 24.38 -12.00
C VAL A 191 -15.56 24.59 -13.32
N LYS A 192 -15.42 25.77 -13.95
CA LYS A 192 -16.01 26.02 -15.27
C LYS A 192 -15.49 25.07 -16.34
N ASN A 193 -14.18 24.81 -16.38
CA ASN A 193 -13.56 23.87 -17.30
C ASN A 193 -14.03 22.42 -17.08
N ASP A 194 -14.12 21.98 -15.82
CA ASP A 194 -14.63 20.66 -15.47
C ASP A 194 -16.10 20.52 -15.87
N GLY A 195 -16.90 21.56 -15.65
CA GLY A 195 -18.30 21.65 -16.08
C GLY A 195 -18.45 21.63 -17.60
N LEU A 196 -17.69 22.46 -18.30
CA LEU A 196 -17.72 22.53 -19.77
C LEU A 196 -17.41 21.15 -20.39
N SER A 197 -16.45 20.43 -19.86
CA SER A 197 -16.07 19.10 -20.34
C SER A 197 -17.23 18.09 -20.26
N LEU A 198 -18.10 18.19 -19.27
CA LEU A 198 -19.29 17.34 -19.12
C LEU A 198 -20.46 17.82 -19.97
N VAL A 199 -20.72 19.13 -20.00
CA VAL A 199 -21.79 19.72 -20.82
C VAL A 199 -21.55 19.42 -22.30
N MET A 200 -20.32 19.47 -22.78
CA MET A 200 -19.96 19.09 -24.16
C MET A 200 -20.26 17.60 -24.48
N THR A 201 -20.45 16.75 -23.50
CA THR A 201 -20.93 15.37 -23.72
C THR A 201 -22.45 15.25 -23.78
N GLY A 202 -23.17 16.39 -23.73
CA GLY A 202 -24.63 16.46 -23.84
C GLY A 202 -25.39 16.41 -22.51
N LYS A 203 -24.70 16.57 -21.38
CA LYS A 203 -25.34 16.65 -20.06
C LYS A 203 -25.90 18.03 -19.78
N SER A 204 -27.02 18.10 -19.06
CA SER A 204 -27.54 19.34 -18.48
C SER A 204 -26.61 19.86 -17.38
N TRP A 205 -26.79 21.14 -16.98
CA TRP A 205 -26.05 21.67 -15.84
C TRP A 205 -26.41 20.95 -14.53
N ASP A 206 -27.68 20.62 -14.31
CA ASP A 206 -28.14 19.90 -13.11
C ASP A 206 -27.42 18.54 -12.99
N GLU A 207 -27.34 17.77 -14.08
CA GLU A 207 -26.60 16.49 -14.09
C GLU A 207 -25.10 16.68 -13.92
N THR A 208 -24.55 17.76 -14.49
CA THR A 208 -23.13 18.10 -14.43
C THR A 208 -22.73 18.51 -13.02
N SER A 209 -23.49 19.43 -12.42
CA SER A 209 -23.21 19.93 -11.07
C SER A 209 -23.31 18.83 -10.01
N GLU A 210 -24.31 17.94 -10.12
CA GLU A 210 -24.42 16.77 -9.24
C GLU A 210 -23.21 15.82 -9.35
N LEU A 211 -22.74 15.55 -10.56
CA LEU A 211 -21.56 14.72 -10.81
C LEU A 211 -20.28 15.35 -10.25
N LEU A 212 -20.09 16.66 -10.47
CA LEU A 212 -18.92 17.39 -9.97
C LEU A 212 -18.94 17.49 -8.44
N ARG A 213 -20.10 17.76 -7.84
CA ARG A 213 -20.28 17.79 -6.39
C ARG A 213 -19.84 16.46 -5.78
N LYS A 214 -20.33 15.33 -6.27
CA LYS A 214 -19.92 14.01 -5.82
C LYS A 214 -18.40 13.74 -6.02
N ARG A 215 -17.78 14.33 -7.06
CA ARG A 215 -16.32 14.21 -7.26
C ARG A 215 -15.54 14.99 -6.19
N TYR A 216 -15.92 16.25 -5.94
CA TYR A 216 -15.25 17.11 -4.97
C TYR A 216 -15.48 16.61 -3.52
N GLU A 217 -16.69 16.19 -3.20
CA GLU A 217 -17.01 15.59 -1.89
C GLU A 217 -16.21 14.31 -1.63
N ARG A 218 -15.99 13.46 -2.64
CA ARG A 218 -15.11 12.28 -2.50
C ARG A 218 -13.64 12.64 -2.28
N VAL A 219 -13.17 13.75 -2.86
CA VAL A 219 -11.81 14.23 -2.58
C VAL A 219 -11.74 14.78 -1.16
N LEU A 220 -12.73 15.58 -0.74
CA LEU A 220 -12.83 16.11 0.60
C LEU A 220 -12.84 14.99 1.64
N LYS A 221 -13.69 13.97 1.46
CA LYS A 221 -13.74 12.80 2.35
C LYS A 221 -12.37 12.10 2.43
N ARG A 222 -11.63 12.00 1.33
CA ARG A 222 -10.27 11.42 1.33
C ARG A 222 -9.29 12.24 2.15
N VAL A 223 -9.36 13.57 2.05
CA VAL A 223 -8.53 14.49 2.84
C VAL A 223 -8.82 14.34 4.33
N ASP A 224 -10.09 14.19 4.70
CA ASP A 224 -10.51 14.00 6.09
C ASP A 224 -10.11 12.63 6.68
N GLN A 225 -9.80 11.66 5.82
CA GLN A 225 -9.36 10.32 6.21
C GLN A 225 -7.84 10.14 6.25
N ILE A 226 -7.05 11.18 5.92
CA ILE A 226 -5.59 11.13 6.01
C ILE A 226 -5.19 10.97 7.47
N ASN A 227 -4.24 10.06 7.72
CA ASN A 227 -3.69 9.80 9.03
C ASN A 227 -2.18 10.12 9.10
N SER A 228 -1.60 10.04 10.30
CA SER A 228 -0.20 10.37 10.53
C SER A 228 0.78 9.45 9.78
N ASP A 229 0.43 8.18 9.53
CA ASP A 229 1.27 7.28 8.75
C ASP A 229 1.30 7.69 7.26
N ASP A 230 0.17 8.18 6.71
CA ASP A 230 0.09 8.68 5.34
C ASP A 230 0.99 9.92 5.15
N VAL A 231 0.97 10.86 6.12
CA VAL A 231 1.83 12.06 6.12
C VAL A 231 3.30 11.68 6.18
N PHE A 232 3.64 10.78 7.09
CA PHE A 232 5.01 10.30 7.26
C PHE A 232 5.52 9.59 6.01
N GLU A 233 4.71 8.72 5.39
CA GLU A 233 5.08 8.03 4.16
C GLU A 233 5.31 9.01 3.00
N ALA A 234 4.44 10.02 2.84
CA ALA A 234 4.59 11.04 1.80
C ALA A 234 5.92 11.80 1.93
N PHE A 235 6.26 12.23 3.15
CA PHE A 235 7.53 12.91 3.41
C PHE A 235 8.74 11.98 3.24
N MET A 236 8.70 10.76 3.76
CA MET A 236 9.81 9.82 3.64
C MET A 236 10.07 9.42 2.18
N ASN A 237 9.04 9.45 1.32
CA ASN A 237 9.21 9.25 -0.11
C ASN A 237 9.82 10.50 -0.79
N ALA A 238 9.42 11.71 -0.41
CA ALA A 238 10.10 12.93 -0.86
C ALA A 238 11.58 12.90 -0.49
N TYR A 239 11.91 12.48 0.73
CA TYR A 239 13.28 12.29 1.21
C TYR A 239 14.03 11.19 0.42
N SER A 240 13.46 10.01 0.29
CA SER A 240 14.12 8.90 -0.40
C SER A 240 14.47 9.24 -1.85
N HIS A 241 13.60 9.97 -2.53
CA HIS A 241 13.78 10.37 -3.92
C HIS A 241 14.85 11.46 -4.12
N THR A 242 15.36 12.09 -3.07
CA THR A 242 16.54 12.95 -3.17
C THR A 242 17.82 12.14 -3.44
N LEU A 243 17.84 10.87 -3.07
CA LEU A 243 19.02 10.00 -3.21
C LEU A 243 19.05 9.31 -4.57
N ASP A 244 17.93 8.78 -5.01
CA ASP A 244 17.72 8.22 -6.35
C ASP A 244 16.22 8.00 -6.61
N PRO A 245 15.78 7.89 -7.88
CA PRO A 245 14.36 7.77 -8.24
C PRO A 245 13.76 6.38 -7.97
N HIS A 246 14.51 5.42 -7.45
CA HIS A 246 14.08 4.02 -7.23
C HIS A 246 13.98 3.66 -5.76
N SER A 247 14.55 4.47 -4.86
CA SER A 247 14.43 4.28 -3.42
C SER A 247 13.10 4.85 -2.92
N SER A 248 12.30 4.01 -2.27
CA SER A 248 11.00 4.40 -1.72
C SER A 248 10.83 3.85 -0.31
N TYR A 249 10.15 4.61 0.52
CA TYR A 249 9.67 4.15 1.82
C TYR A 249 8.27 3.59 1.68
N PHE A 250 8.02 2.45 2.28
CA PHE A 250 6.68 1.90 2.42
C PHE A 250 6.27 1.92 3.90
N SER A 251 5.08 2.43 4.19
CA SER A 251 4.43 2.21 5.47
C SER A 251 4.25 0.70 5.73
N PRO A 252 4.02 0.27 6.98
CA PRO A 252 3.76 -1.14 7.26
C PRO A 252 2.65 -1.74 6.39
N ARG A 253 1.60 -0.97 6.13
CA ARG A 253 0.48 -1.36 5.25
C ARG A 253 0.94 -1.58 3.81
N ASN A 254 1.60 -0.60 3.20
CA ASN A 254 2.07 -0.69 1.82
C ASN A 254 3.15 -1.76 1.65
N SER A 255 3.99 -1.97 2.68
CA SER A 255 4.94 -3.09 2.72
C SER A 255 4.24 -4.45 2.73
N GLU A 256 3.14 -4.59 3.47
CA GLU A 256 2.32 -5.82 3.49
C GLU A 256 1.64 -6.05 2.14
N GLU A 257 1.06 -5.02 1.52
CA GLU A 257 0.47 -5.14 0.17
C GLU A 257 1.52 -5.55 -0.87
N TYR A 258 2.71 -4.94 -0.83
CA TYR A 258 3.82 -5.33 -1.69
C TYR A 258 4.24 -6.79 -1.46
N ARG A 259 4.30 -7.22 -0.18
CA ARG A 259 4.60 -8.61 0.19
C ARG A 259 3.56 -9.57 -0.38
N ILE A 260 2.27 -9.24 -0.29
CA ILE A 260 1.18 -10.05 -0.85
C ILE A 260 1.30 -10.17 -2.37
N GLN A 261 1.56 -9.06 -3.06
CA GLN A 261 1.78 -9.05 -4.50
C GLN A 261 2.97 -9.92 -4.92
N MET A 262 4.04 -9.91 -4.12
CA MET A 262 5.24 -10.68 -4.41
C MET A 262 5.12 -12.15 -3.99
N SER A 263 4.39 -12.49 -2.94
CA SER A 263 4.18 -13.87 -2.50
C SER A 263 2.98 -14.57 -3.15
N LEU A 264 2.12 -13.80 -3.83
CA LEU A 264 0.82 -14.23 -4.34
C LEU A 264 -0.02 -14.98 -3.30
N SER A 265 0.10 -14.58 -2.03
CA SER A 265 -0.66 -15.18 -0.94
C SER A 265 -0.79 -14.24 0.25
N TYR A 266 -1.88 -14.39 0.99
CA TYR A 266 -2.11 -13.68 2.25
C TYR A 266 -2.98 -14.54 3.18
N ASP A 267 -2.97 -14.22 4.47
CA ASP A 267 -3.86 -14.85 5.43
C ASP A 267 -5.13 -14.02 5.60
N GLY A 268 -6.29 -14.64 5.41
CA GLY A 268 -7.55 -13.93 5.46
C GLY A 268 -8.77 -14.81 5.19
N ILE A 269 -9.86 -14.20 4.77
CA ILE A 269 -11.14 -14.90 4.53
C ILE A 269 -11.35 -15.31 3.07
N GLY A 270 -10.53 -14.86 2.13
CA GLY A 270 -10.70 -15.18 0.70
C GLY A 270 -11.87 -14.43 0.06
N ALA A 271 -11.97 -13.11 0.28
CA ALA A 271 -12.92 -12.23 -0.39
C ALA A 271 -12.23 -10.99 -0.93
N SER A 272 -12.62 -10.54 -2.13
CA SER A 272 -12.26 -9.23 -2.66
C SER A 272 -13.30 -8.22 -2.20
N LEU A 273 -12.84 -7.09 -1.69
CA LEU A 273 -13.69 -6.05 -1.11
C LEU A 273 -13.56 -4.74 -1.90
N GLN A 274 -14.61 -3.94 -1.88
CA GLN A 274 -14.62 -2.60 -2.47
C GLN A 274 -15.42 -1.63 -1.60
N LEU A 275 -15.06 -0.35 -1.66
CA LEU A 275 -15.88 0.70 -1.09
C LEU A 275 -17.08 0.98 -2.02
N GLN A 276 -18.28 0.87 -1.49
CA GLN A 276 -19.53 1.22 -2.17
C GLN A 276 -20.33 2.17 -1.27
N ASP A 277 -20.38 3.43 -1.64
CA ASP A 277 -20.88 4.52 -0.80
C ASP A 277 -20.11 4.56 0.54
N ASP A 278 -20.78 4.34 1.67
CA ASP A 278 -20.18 4.27 3.00
C ASP A 278 -19.95 2.85 3.50
N TYR A 279 -20.20 1.83 2.68
CA TYR A 279 -20.08 0.44 3.06
C TYR A 279 -18.91 -0.25 2.36
N ILE A 280 -18.29 -1.19 3.05
CA ILE A 280 -17.38 -2.14 2.43
C ILE A 280 -18.20 -3.30 1.90
N ALA A 281 -18.29 -3.41 0.57
CA ALA A 281 -19.05 -4.44 -0.11
C ALA A 281 -18.13 -5.57 -0.61
N VAL A 282 -18.63 -6.79 -0.55
CA VAL A 282 -17.98 -7.97 -1.12
C VAL A 282 -18.10 -7.92 -2.64
N LEU A 283 -16.99 -7.78 -3.35
CA LEU A 283 -16.97 -7.81 -4.81
C LEU A 283 -17.04 -9.26 -5.32
N ASN A 284 -16.14 -10.10 -4.84
CA ASN A 284 -16.05 -11.51 -5.21
C ASN A 284 -15.59 -12.36 -4.01
N VAL A 285 -15.95 -13.64 -4.03
CA VAL A 285 -15.44 -14.65 -3.09
C VAL A 285 -14.46 -15.54 -3.85
N ILE A 286 -13.26 -15.72 -3.29
CA ILE A 286 -12.18 -16.50 -3.91
C ILE A 286 -12.46 -17.99 -3.71
N PRO A 287 -12.54 -18.80 -4.78
CA PRO A 287 -12.78 -20.23 -4.68
C PRO A 287 -11.75 -20.93 -3.77
N GLY A 288 -12.21 -21.83 -2.91
CA GLY A 288 -11.35 -22.54 -1.96
C GLY A 288 -10.98 -21.76 -0.69
N GLY A 289 -11.24 -20.45 -0.63
CA GLY A 289 -11.04 -19.67 0.58
C GLY A 289 -12.13 -19.88 1.65
N PRO A 290 -11.89 -19.49 2.92
CA PRO A 290 -12.84 -19.67 4.02
C PRO A 290 -14.25 -19.16 3.74
N ALA A 291 -14.39 -17.97 3.15
CA ALA A 291 -15.69 -17.39 2.80
C ALA A 291 -16.43 -18.22 1.73
N ALA A 292 -15.70 -18.82 0.78
CA ALA A 292 -16.29 -19.69 -0.23
C ALA A 292 -16.75 -21.03 0.35
N VAL A 293 -15.95 -21.59 1.26
CA VAL A 293 -16.24 -22.87 1.94
C VAL A 293 -17.45 -22.74 2.87
N ASP A 294 -17.52 -21.64 3.63
CA ASP A 294 -18.64 -21.33 4.51
C ASP A 294 -19.92 -21.05 3.71
N GLY A 295 -19.83 -20.29 2.62
CA GLY A 295 -20.94 -20.01 1.70
C GLY A 295 -21.99 -19.01 2.22
N SER A 296 -21.81 -18.44 3.40
CA SER A 296 -22.73 -17.44 3.98
C SER A 296 -22.51 -16.04 3.42
N ILE A 297 -21.28 -15.72 2.99
CA ILE A 297 -20.93 -14.44 2.37
C ILE A 297 -21.09 -14.52 0.86
N LYS A 298 -21.73 -13.51 0.28
CA LYS A 298 -22.03 -13.44 -1.16
C LYS A 298 -21.59 -12.12 -1.77
N PRO A 299 -21.36 -12.08 -3.09
CA PRO A 299 -21.12 -10.81 -3.78
C PRO A 299 -22.23 -9.78 -3.51
N ASN A 300 -21.84 -8.53 -3.33
CA ASN A 300 -22.66 -7.38 -2.95
C ASN A 300 -23.21 -7.37 -1.52
N ASP A 301 -22.85 -8.32 -0.68
CA ASP A 301 -23.07 -8.21 0.76
C ASP A 301 -22.20 -7.07 1.31
N ARG A 302 -22.72 -6.34 2.31
CA ARG A 302 -22.06 -5.17 2.89
C ARG A 302 -21.67 -5.46 4.33
N ILE A 303 -20.41 -5.23 4.65
CA ILE A 303 -19.84 -5.41 5.99
C ILE A 303 -20.14 -4.15 6.79
N THR A 304 -20.80 -4.29 7.94
CA THR A 304 -21.15 -3.18 8.83
C THR A 304 -20.31 -3.17 10.11
N ALA A 305 -19.83 -4.34 10.57
CA ALA A 305 -18.92 -4.39 11.72
C ALA A 305 -17.98 -5.59 11.64
N VAL A 306 -16.84 -5.49 12.30
CA VAL A 306 -15.80 -6.53 12.38
C VAL A 306 -15.44 -6.81 13.84
N GLY A 307 -15.38 -8.08 14.23
CA GLY A 307 -14.95 -8.52 15.55
C GLY A 307 -13.83 -9.55 15.50
N GLN A 308 -12.94 -9.53 16.49
CA GLN A 308 -11.82 -10.47 16.57
C GLN A 308 -12.15 -11.61 17.53
N GLY A 309 -11.75 -12.84 17.18
CA GLY A 309 -12.00 -14.03 17.99
C GLY A 309 -13.48 -14.35 18.14
N ASP A 310 -13.79 -15.29 19.03
CA ASP A 310 -15.17 -15.79 19.19
C ASP A 310 -16.06 -14.84 19.97
N ASP A 311 -15.51 -14.03 20.90
CA ASP A 311 -16.24 -13.17 21.83
C ASP A 311 -15.84 -11.68 21.77
N GLY A 312 -14.90 -11.26 20.89
CA GLY A 312 -14.43 -9.87 20.81
C GLY A 312 -15.57 -8.89 20.45
N GLN A 313 -15.48 -7.67 20.88
CA GLN A 313 -16.46 -6.64 20.53
C GLN A 313 -16.52 -6.45 18.99
N LEU A 314 -17.72 -6.32 18.44
CA LEU A 314 -17.93 -5.89 17.07
C LEU A 314 -17.69 -4.37 16.98
N VAL A 315 -16.74 -3.99 16.14
CA VAL A 315 -16.41 -2.59 15.84
C VAL A 315 -17.18 -2.20 14.59
N ASP A 316 -17.99 -1.15 14.67
CA ASP A 316 -18.68 -0.59 13.51
C ASP A 316 -17.67 -0.01 12.54
N VAL A 317 -17.78 -0.35 11.26
CA VAL A 317 -16.83 0.04 10.21
C VAL A 317 -17.51 0.80 9.06
N VAL A 318 -18.76 1.21 9.22
CA VAL A 318 -19.48 2.00 8.23
C VAL A 318 -18.81 3.37 8.09
N GLY A 319 -18.49 3.76 6.88
CA GLY A 319 -17.79 5.02 6.59
C GLY A 319 -16.26 4.98 6.73
N TRP A 320 -15.69 3.87 7.19
CA TRP A 320 -14.24 3.71 7.31
C TRP A 320 -13.57 3.57 5.93
N ARG A 321 -12.25 3.79 5.89
CA ARG A 321 -11.43 3.48 4.71
C ARG A 321 -11.45 1.97 4.45
N LEU A 322 -11.45 1.60 3.17
CA LEU A 322 -11.38 0.19 2.76
C LEU A 322 -10.19 -0.52 3.40
N ASP A 323 -9.04 0.14 3.38
CA ASP A 323 -7.78 -0.45 3.84
C ASP A 323 -7.79 -0.74 5.34
N ASP A 324 -8.38 0.16 6.15
CA ASP A 324 -8.49 -0.02 7.61
C ASP A 324 -9.40 -1.20 7.95
N VAL A 325 -10.48 -1.38 7.19
CA VAL A 325 -11.38 -2.53 7.37
C VAL A 325 -10.73 -3.83 6.89
N VAL A 326 -9.99 -3.79 5.79
CA VAL A 326 -9.22 -4.94 5.29
C VAL A 326 -8.19 -5.39 6.32
N GLU A 327 -7.49 -4.45 6.99
CA GLU A 327 -6.55 -4.77 8.06
C GLU A 327 -7.23 -5.48 9.24
N LEU A 328 -8.43 -5.07 9.64
CA LEU A 328 -9.21 -5.76 10.67
C LEU A 328 -9.67 -7.17 10.23
N ILE A 329 -9.98 -7.35 8.95
CA ILE A 329 -10.45 -8.64 8.41
C ILE A 329 -9.31 -9.62 8.22
N ARG A 330 -8.14 -9.17 7.75
CA ARG A 330 -6.91 -9.97 7.66
C ARG A 330 -6.37 -10.30 9.06
N GLY A 331 -5.44 -11.21 9.14
CA GLY A 331 -4.78 -11.59 10.38
C GLY A 331 -4.25 -13.01 10.29
N PRO A 332 -3.52 -13.51 11.30
CA PRO A 332 -2.86 -14.80 11.26
C PRO A 332 -3.82 -15.95 10.94
N GLY A 333 -3.39 -16.88 10.08
CA GLY A 333 -4.12 -18.09 9.76
C GLY A 333 -4.51 -18.88 11.02
N GLY A 334 -5.66 -19.53 11.01
CA GLY A 334 -6.22 -20.25 12.15
C GLY A 334 -6.92 -19.39 13.21
N THR A 335 -6.91 -18.05 13.07
CA THR A 335 -7.66 -17.16 13.97
C THR A 335 -9.07 -16.87 13.44
N THR A 336 -10.02 -16.60 14.36
CA THR A 336 -11.41 -16.29 14.02
C THR A 336 -11.58 -14.79 13.79
N VAL A 337 -12.27 -14.41 12.71
CA VAL A 337 -12.86 -13.08 12.50
C VAL A 337 -14.37 -13.20 12.38
N ARG A 338 -15.09 -12.27 12.98
CA ARG A 338 -16.55 -12.18 12.87
C ARG A 338 -16.94 -10.94 12.09
N LEU A 339 -17.78 -11.14 11.09
CA LEU A 339 -18.28 -10.08 10.23
C LEU A 339 -19.76 -9.90 10.45
N GLN A 340 -20.20 -8.70 10.78
CA GLN A 340 -21.61 -8.36 10.73
C GLN A 340 -21.93 -7.91 9.30
N VAL A 341 -22.85 -8.60 8.69
CA VAL A 341 -23.13 -8.48 7.25
C VAL A 341 -24.57 -8.07 7.01
N LEU A 342 -24.75 -7.07 6.18
CA LEU A 342 -26.02 -6.63 5.62
C LEU A 342 -26.15 -7.21 4.22
N GLY A 343 -27.18 -8.02 3.96
CA GLY A 343 -27.37 -8.71 2.68
C GLY A 343 -27.50 -7.76 1.49
N ALA A 344 -27.16 -8.26 0.31
CA ALA A 344 -27.22 -7.51 -0.94
C ALA A 344 -28.61 -6.89 -1.17
N GLY A 345 -28.66 -5.59 -1.46
CA GLY A 345 -29.90 -4.84 -1.72
C GLY A 345 -30.78 -4.56 -0.49
N ALA A 346 -30.41 -4.99 0.71
CA ALA A 346 -31.14 -4.66 1.93
C ALA A 346 -31.02 -3.15 2.25
N ALA A 347 -32.09 -2.55 2.78
CA ALA A 347 -32.04 -1.15 3.18
C ALA A 347 -31.14 -0.95 4.41
N PRO A 348 -30.54 0.24 4.60
CA PRO A 348 -29.87 0.60 5.84
C PRO A 348 -30.78 0.39 7.06
N GLY A 349 -30.26 -0.25 8.12
CA GLY A 349 -31.02 -0.58 9.32
C GLY A 349 -31.84 -1.87 9.24
N SER A 350 -31.79 -2.62 8.13
CA SER A 350 -32.34 -3.96 8.06
C SER A 350 -31.57 -4.95 8.96
N GLU A 351 -32.15 -6.13 9.19
CA GLU A 351 -31.51 -7.20 9.96
C GLU A 351 -30.16 -7.59 9.36
N THR A 352 -29.17 -7.73 10.24
CA THR A 352 -27.80 -8.12 9.89
C THR A 352 -27.48 -9.50 10.45
N ASN A 353 -26.64 -10.23 9.79
CA ASN A 353 -26.15 -11.53 10.25
C ASN A 353 -24.69 -11.41 10.71
N VAL A 354 -24.33 -12.08 11.79
CA VAL A 354 -22.93 -12.22 12.22
C VAL A 354 -22.40 -13.56 11.75
N ILE A 355 -21.36 -13.50 10.92
CA ILE A 355 -20.72 -14.68 10.30
C ILE A 355 -19.32 -14.78 10.91
N ALA A 356 -18.98 -15.94 11.47
CA ALA A 356 -17.66 -16.23 12.01
C ALA A 356 -16.86 -17.07 11.00
N LEU A 357 -15.69 -16.59 10.62
CA LEU A 357 -14.80 -17.27 9.67
C LEU A 357 -13.42 -17.49 10.32
N ILE A 358 -12.83 -18.65 10.06
CA ILE A 358 -11.45 -18.93 10.43
C ILE A 358 -10.58 -18.51 9.27
N ARG A 359 -9.62 -17.58 9.53
CA ARG A 359 -8.65 -17.12 8.52
C ARG A 359 -7.78 -18.28 8.06
N ASP A 360 -7.45 -18.30 6.79
CA ASP A 360 -6.53 -19.29 6.21
C ASP A 360 -5.67 -18.64 5.13
N LYS A 361 -4.65 -19.36 4.68
CA LYS A 361 -3.78 -18.91 3.59
C LYS A 361 -4.53 -18.92 2.26
N ILE A 362 -4.70 -17.76 1.68
CA ILE A 362 -5.34 -17.55 0.37
C ILE A 362 -4.26 -17.45 -0.69
N LYS A 363 -4.37 -18.26 -1.74
CA LYS A 363 -3.47 -18.20 -2.91
C LYS A 363 -4.13 -17.40 -4.04
N LEU A 364 -3.38 -16.50 -4.63
CA LEU A 364 -3.82 -15.66 -5.75
C LEU A 364 -3.44 -16.29 -7.10
N GLU A 365 -3.88 -17.51 -7.35
CA GLU A 365 -3.50 -18.31 -8.53
C GLU A 365 -3.79 -17.62 -9.87
N ALA A 366 -4.83 -16.77 -9.92
CA ALA A 366 -5.14 -15.99 -11.13
C ALA A 366 -4.08 -14.93 -11.47
N GLN A 367 -3.22 -14.57 -10.51
CA GLN A 367 -2.12 -13.61 -10.70
C GLN A 367 -0.77 -14.31 -10.93
N ALA A 368 -0.71 -15.63 -10.86
CA ALA A 368 0.47 -16.42 -11.20
C ALA A 368 0.65 -16.54 -12.71
N ALA A 369 1.79 -17.13 -13.12
CA ALA A 369 2.03 -17.45 -14.52
C ALA A 369 0.93 -18.37 -15.08
N GLN A 370 0.47 -18.08 -16.29
CA GLN A 370 -0.60 -18.80 -16.97
C GLN A 370 -0.10 -19.31 -18.33
N LYS A 371 -0.62 -20.47 -18.75
CA LYS A 371 -0.32 -21.02 -20.07
C LYS A 371 -1.52 -20.94 -21.01
N GLU A 372 -1.22 -20.79 -22.28
CA GLU A 372 -2.18 -20.89 -23.39
C GLU A 372 -1.52 -21.67 -24.53
N ARG A 373 -2.32 -22.37 -25.31
CA ARG A 373 -1.89 -23.03 -26.53
C ARG A 373 -2.57 -22.39 -27.72
N MET A 374 -1.77 -22.04 -28.76
CA MET A 374 -2.29 -21.50 -30.03
C MET A 374 -1.76 -22.29 -31.20
N GLU A 375 -2.61 -22.44 -32.21
CA GLU A 375 -2.25 -23.06 -33.46
C GLU A 375 -1.91 -21.97 -34.51
N ILE A 376 -0.76 -22.09 -35.13
CA ILE A 376 -0.29 -21.19 -36.20
C ILE A 376 -0.14 -21.93 -37.48
N GLN A 377 -0.82 -21.48 -38.53
CA GLN A 377 -0.66 -22.02 -39.88
C GLN A 377 0.57 -21.40 -40.55
N ARG A 378 1.52 -22.22 -40.98
CA ARG A 378 2.71 -21.80 -41.74
C ARG A 378 2.80 -22.60 -43.03
N GLY A 379 2.20 -22.09 -44.09
CA GLY A 379 2.04 -22.86 -45.34
C GLY A 379 1.14 -24.07 -45.11
N ASP A 380 1.62 -25.25 -45.43
CA ASP A 380 0.88 -26.53 -45.24
C ASP A 380 1.08 -27.16 -43.87
N GLN A 381 1.85 -26.52 -42.97
CA GLN A 381 2.10 -27.01 -41.62
C GLN A 381 1.28 -26.23 -40.57
N THR A 382 0.70 -26.98 -39.65
CA THR A 382 0.13 -26.42 -38.43
C THR A 382 1.16 -26.57 -37.30
N LEU A 383 1.53 -25.47 -36.68
CA LEU A 383 2.43 -25.44 -35.52
C LEU A 383 1.61 -25.19 -34.25
N ASN A 384 1.86 -25.99 -33.24
CA ASN A 384 1.32 -25.80 -31.90
C ASN A 384 2.30 -25.00 -31.07
N ILE A 385 1.93 -23.78 -30.69
CA ILE A 385 2.78 -22.90 -29.93
C ILE A 385 2.21 -22.78 -28.50
N GLY A 386 3.04 -23.12 -27.52
CA GLY A 386 2.75 -22.81 -26.12
C GLY A 386 3.09 -21.35 -25.84
N VAL A 387 2.22 -20.66 -25.12
CA VAL A 387 2.47 -19.30 -24.64
C VAL A 387 2.36 -19.33 -23.11
N ILE A 388 3.39 -18.83 -22.43
CA ILE A 388 3.36 -18.65 -20.98
C ILE A 388 3.41 -17.15 -20.69
N GLN A 389 2.34 -16.62 -20.10
CA GLN A 389 2.27 -15.25 -19.61
C GLN A 389 2.85 -15.17 -18.20
N VAL A 390 3.80 -14.26 -17.98
CA VAL A 390 4.46 -14.04 -16.69
C VAL A 390 4.21 -12.60 -16.25
N PRO A 391 3.22 -12.34 -15.39
CA PRO A 391 2.81 -10.98 -15.02
C PRO A 391 3.80 -10.27 -14.10
N SER A 392 4.58 -11.03 -13.32
CA SER A 392 5.62 -10.51 -12.43
C SER A 392 6.63 -11.60 -12.08
N PHE A 393 7.79 -11.22 -11.52
CA PHE A 393 8.76 -12.15 -10.96
C PHE A 393 8.50 -12.36 -9.47
N TYR A 394 7.39 -13.02 -9.18
CA TYR A 394 6.90 -13.26 -7.82
C TYR A 394 7.66 -14.37 -7.10
N GLN A 395 7.82 -14.23 -5.77
CA GLN A 395 8.44 -15.23 -4.89
C GLN A 395 7.95 -15.05 -3.46
N ASP A 396 7.55 -16.14 -2.79
CA ASP A 396 7.37 -16.15 -1.34
C ASP A 396 8.74 -16.17 -0.65
N TYR A 397 9.30 -14.96 -0.50
CA TYR A 397 10.62 -14.77 0.10
C TYR A 397 10.71 -15.33 1.52
N ASN A 398 9.64 -15.18 2.32
CA ASN A 398 9.64 -15.63 3.71
C ASN A 398 9.65 -17.16 3.81
N ALA A 399 8.84 -17.85 3.00
CA ALA A 399 8.86 -19.30 2.94
C ALA A 399 10.21 -19.83 2.46
N ARG A 400 10.80 -19.20 1.43
CA ARG A 400 12.14 -19.52 0.94
C ARG A 400 13.22 -19.31 2.04
N ALA A 401 13.18 -18.17 2.73
CA ALA A 401 14.14 -17.85 3.80
C ALA A 401 14.00 -18.80 4.99
N ALA A 402 12.79 -19.30 5.26
CA ALA A 402 12.53 -20.33 6.26
C ALA A 402 12.97 -21.76 5.82
N GLY A 403 13.44 -21.92 4.58
CA GLY A 403 13.91 -23.19 4.04
C GLY A 403 12.79 -24.13 3.60
N ALA A 404 11.61 -23.61 3.23
CA ALA A 404 10.53 -24.41 2.68
C ALA A 404 10.95 -24.94 1.29
N ASP A 405 10.71 -26.22 1.05
CA ASP A 405 10.99 -26.84 -0.26
C ASP A 405 9.95 -26.46 -1.32
N ASP A 406 8.71 -26.24 -0.90
CA ASP A 406 7.57 -25.83 -1.74
C ASP A 406 7.13 -24.41 -1.35
N TYR A 407 7.50 -23.45 -2.16
CA TYR A 407 7.09 -22.04 -2.02
C TYR A 407 6.69 -21.45 -3.38
N THR A 408 5.83 -20.45 -3.36
CA THR A 408 5.39 -19.75 -4.56
C THR A 408 6.59 -19.10 -5.27
N SER A 409 6.84 -19.44 -6.52
CA SER A 409 7.98 -18.98 -7.32
C SER A 409 7.62 -18.95 -8.80
N THR A 410 7.88 -17.83 -9.46
CA THR A 410 7.72 -17.68 -10.91
C THR A 410 8.48 -18.78 -11.67
N THR A 411 9.74 -19.05 -11.27
CA THR A 411 10.58 -20.05 -11.91
C THR A 411 10.02 -21.47 -11.75
N ALA A 412 9.48 -21.81 -10.58
CA ALA A 412 8.88 -23.10 -10.33
C ALA A 412 7.60 -23.30 -11.17
N ASP A 413 6.73 -22.28 -11.21
CA ASP A 413 5.51 -22.32 -11.99
C ASP A 413 5.80 -22.41 -13.49
N VAL A 414 6.69 -21.58 -14.03
CA VAL A 414 7.03 -21.64 -15.45
C VAL A 414 7.65 -22.99 -15.82
N ARG A 415 8.51 -23.56 -14.96
CA ARG A 415 9.05 -24.91 -15.19
C ARG A 415 7.94 -25.97 -15.28
N ARG A 416 6.97 -25.92 -14.36
CA ARG A 416 5.81 -26.82 -14.37
C ARG A 416 4.98 -26.64 -15.64
N LEU A 417 4.68 -25.39 -16.02
CA LEU A 417 3.88 -25.07 -17.20
C LEU A 417 4.57 -25.48 -18.51
N ILE A 418 5.91 -25.36 -18.58
CA ILE A 418 6.70 -25.90 -19.72
C ILE A 418 6.48 -27.42 -19.82
N GLY A 419 6.63 -28.14 -18.72
CA GLY A 419 6.42 -29.60 -18.72
C GLY A 419 5.01 -29.99 -19.17
N GLU A 420 3.99 -29.30 -18.69
CA GLU A 420 2.60 -29.54 -19.11
C GLU A 420 2.39 -29.26 -20.61
N LEU A 421 2.98 -28.20 -21.16
CA LEU A 421 2.91 -27.86 -22.59
C LEU A 421 3.69 -28.86 -23.46
N GLU A 422 4.84 -29.39 -22.99
CA GLU A 422 5.58 -30.44 -23.65
C GLU A 422 4.75 -31.73 -23.74
N GLU A 423 4.03 -32.11 -22.67
CA GLU A 423 3.09 -33.25 -22.68
C GLU A 423 1.93 -33.03 -23.66
N GLU A 424 1.47 -31.78 -23.84
CA GLU A 424 0.45 -31.39 -24.82
C GLU A 424 0.99 -31.39 -26.28
N GLY A 425 2.30 -31.57 -26.51
CA GLY A 425 2.93 -31.70 -27.81
C GLY A 425 3.07 -30.37 -28.55
N ILE A 426 3.66 -29.35 -27.92
CA ILE A 426 3.98 -28.09 -28.57
C ILE A 426 5.20 -28.19 -29.46
N ASP A 427 5.21 -27.42 -30.56
CA ASP A 427 6.37 -27.32 -31.50
C ASP A 427 7.31 -26.16 -31.13
N GLY A 428 6.82 -25.22 -30.28
CA GLY A 428 7.61 -24.08 -29.84
C GLY A 428 6.94 -23.37 -28.64
N LEU A 429 7.74 -22.55 -27.95
CA LEU A 429 7.32 -21.81 -26.76
C LEU A 429 7.53 -20.30 -26.94
N VAL A 430 6.58 -19.53 -26.49
CA VAL A 430 6.67 -18.07 -26.31
C VAL A 430 6.53 -17.75 -24.83
N LEU A 431 7.50 -17.03 -24.27
CA LEU A 431 7.39 -16.42 -22.95
C LEU A 431 6.93 -14.99 -23.11
N ASP A 432 5.71 -14.69 -22.66
CA ASP A 432 5.10 -13.36 -22.78
C ASP A 432 5.35 -12.55 -21.50
N LEU A 433 6.21 -11.54 -21.63
CA LEU A 433 6.58 -10.60 -20.55
C LEU A 433 5.92 -9.22 -20.75
N ARG A 434 4.98 -9.10 -21.68
CA ARG A 434 4.24 -7.84 -21.84
C ARG A 434 3.44 -7.54 -20.58
N ASN A 435 3.53 -6.29 -20.11
CA ASN A 435 2.94 -5.84 -18.83
C ASN A 435 3.52 -6.52 -17.58
N ASN A 436 4.70 -7.14 -17.67
CA ASN A 436 5.40 -7.62 -16.49
C ASN A 436 5.85 -6.43 -15.64
N GLY A 437 5.42 -6.38 -14.39
CA GLY A 437 5.70 -5.29 -13.45
C GLY A 437 7.07 -5.38 -12.76
N GLY A 438 7.91 -6.37 -13.11
CA GLY A 438 9.16 -6.64 -12.39
C GLY A 438 8.97 -7.63 -11.25
N GLY A 439 9.76 -7.52 -10.18
CA GLY A 439 9.73 -8.38 -8.99
C GLY A 439 11.12 -8.80 -8.52
N HIS A 440 11.25 -10.03 -8.02
CA HIS A 440 12.52 -10.53 -7.48
C HIS A 440 13.56 -10.80 -8.55
N LEU A 441 14.72 -10.16 -8.47
CA LEU A 441 15.86 -10.38 -9.37
C LEU A 441 16.31 -11.84 -9.40
N SER A 442 16.24 -12.51 -8.25
CA SER A 442 16.55 -13.95 -8.15
C SER A 442 15.63 -14.81 -9.01
N GLU A 443 14.35 -14.45 -9.14
CA GLU A 443 13.41 -15.15 -10.01
C GLU A 443 13.69 -14.86 -11.49
N ALA A 444 13.95 -13.60 -11.86
CA ALA A 444 14.32 -13.26 -13.24
C ALA A 444 15.56 -14.01 -13.70
N THR A 445 16.60 -14.11 -12.84
CA THR A 445 17.83 -14.86 -13.17
C THR A 445 17.61 -16.37 -13.22
N SER A 446 16.83 -16.93 -12.29
CA SER A 446 16.52 -18.36 -12.24
C SER A 446 15.63 -18.78 -13.40
N LEU A 447 14.65 -17.94 -13.78
CA LEU A 447 13.81 -18.15 -14.96
C LEU A 447 14.64 -18.20 -16.25
N THR A 448 15.59 -17.27 -16.41
CA THR A 448 16.53 -17.29 -17.54
C THR A 448 17.33 -18.60 -17.59
N GLY A 449 17.67 -19.15 -16.42
CA GLY A 449 18.36 -20.44 -16.29
C GLY A 449 17.55 -21.65 -16.74
N LEU A 450 16.25 -21.53 -17.04
CA LEU A 450 15.48 -22.59 -17.69
C LEU A 450 15.80 -22.72 -19.18
N PHE A 451 16.36 -21.69 -19.81
CA PHE A 451 16.61 -21.60 -21.26
C PHE A 451 18.07 -21.58 -21.62
N ILE A 452 18.96 -21.25 -20.69
CA ILE A 452 20.41 -21.24 -20.91
C ILE A 452 21.14 -22.02 -19.83
N GLU A 453 22.16 -22.80 -20.22
CA GLU A 453 22.89 -23.62 -19.26
C GLU A 453 23.82 -22.78 -18.35
N ARG A 454 24.49 -21.77 -18.92
CA ARG A 454 25.46 -20.94 -18.22
C ARG A 454 25.74 -19.64 -18.96
N GLY A 455 25.91 -18.57 -18.19
CA GLY A 455 26.30 -17.25 -18.69
C GLY A 455 25.96 -16.13 -17.72
N PRO A 456 26.50 -14.92 -17.93
CA PRO A 456 26.10 -13.75 -17.18
C PRO A 456 24.68 -13.33 -17.64
N VAL A 457 23.79 -13.09 -16.67
CA VAL A 457 22.42 -12.62 -16.91
C VAL A 457 22.30 -11.14 -16.55
N VAL A 458 22.85 -10.76 -15.39
CA VAL A 458 22.85 -9.40 -14.88
C VAL A 458 24.11 -9.18 -14.05
N GLN A 459 24.56 -7.95 -13.99
CA GLN A 459 25.68 -7.54 -13.15
C GLN A 459 25.17 -6.53 -12.12
N LEU A 460 25.53 -6.76 -10.86
CA LEU A 460 25.28 -5.83 -9.76
C LEU A 460 26.62 -5.31 -9.27
N ARG A 461 26.66 -4.04 -8.91
CA ARG A 461 27.81 -3.40 -8.28
C ARG A 461 27.42 -2.93 -6.90
N ASP A 462 28.14 -3.36 -5.88
CA ASP A 462 27.91 -2.90 -4.51
C ASP A 462 28.65 -1.58 -4.21
N THR A 463 28.43 -1.04 -3.01
CA THR A 463 29.09 0.19 -2.53
C THR A 463 30.62 0.08 -2.46
N ASN A 464 31.18 -1.13 -2.43
CA ASN A 464 32.62 -1.38 -2.43
C ASN A 464 33.19 -1.55 -3.85
N GLY A 465 32.35 -1.37 -4.88
CA GLY A 465 32.74 -1.45 -6.28
C GLY A 465 32.95 -2.87 -6.81
N ARG A 466 32.43 -3.88 -6.10
CA ARG A 466 32.49 -5.29 -6.49
C ARG A 466 31.24 -5.69 -7.27
#